data_8b440553178b4f5cdee092dede47164c
#
_entry.id   8b440553178b4f5cdee092dede47164c
#
_cell.length_a   1.000
_cell.length_b   1.000
_cell.length_c   1.000
_cell.angle_alpha   90.00
_cell.angle_beta   90.00
_cell.angle_gamma   90.00
#
_symmetry.space_group_name_H-M   'P 1'
#
loop_
_entity.id
_entity.type
_entity.pdbx_description
1 polymer ?
#
loop_
_entity_poly.entity_id
_entity_poly.type
_entity_poly.pdbx_seq_one_letter_code
_entity_poly.pdbx_strand_id
1 'polypeptide(L)'
;MKNSFNQNNYSYWIFDLDNTLYPEDDNIFSQVKMKIIKFISLKLRLDLKNADLERQRLYNLYGTSLRGLMTEYKIIPNKFLDYVHDIDLSAIIKNLDLNVALQKLKGEKYIFTNGSFKHAENVLNQLGIKDNFKSIHSIETCNYI
;
A
#
# COMPACT_ATOMS: atom_id res chain seq x y z
N MET A 1 24.83 -21.81 -6.57
CA MET A 1 24.14 -22.60 -5.54
C MET A 1 22.66 -22.20 -5.57
N LYS A 2 21.75 -23.11 -5.97
CA LYS A 2 20.31 -22.86 -5.86
C LYS A 2 19.95 -23.04 -4.40
N ASN A 3 19.76 -21.95 -3.65
CA ASN A 3 19.10 -22.03 -2.35
C ASN A 3 17.68 -22.54 -2.59
N SER A 4 17.46 -23.85 -2.35
CA SER A 4 16.12 -24.42 -2.31
C SER A 4 15.42 -23.86 -1.05
N PHE A 5 14.59 -22.86 -1.27
CA PHE A 5 13.74 -22.30 -0.23
C PHE A 5 12.81 -23.42 0.26
N ASN A 6 13.04 -23.92 1.47
CA ASN A 6 12.22 -25.00 2.02
C ASN A 6 10.95 -24.44 2.63
N GLN A 7 9.88 -24.32 1.82
CA GLN A 7 8.58 -23.78 2.21
C GLN A 7 7.89 -24.53 3.36
N ASN A 8 8.36 -25.73 3.70
CA ASN A 8 7.72 -26.58 4.73
C ASN A 8 8.01 -26.16 6.17
N ASN A 9 8.91 -25.19 6.42
CA ASN A 9 9.37 -24.81 7.74
C ASN A 9 8.75 -23.50 8.27
N TYR A 10 7.91 -22.83 7.48
CA TYR A 10 7.33 -21.55 7.90
C TYR A 10 5.88 -21.72 8.34
N SER A 11 5.56 -21.15 9.52
CA SER A 11 4.21 -21.18 10.08
C SER A 11 3.35 -20.01 9.57
N TYR A 12 3.97 -18.93 9.13
CA TYR A 12 3.30 -17.72 8.65
C TYR A 12 4.14 -16.97 7.61
N TRP A 13 3.46 -16.17 6.80
CA TRP A 13 4.00 -15.33 5.75
C TRP A 13 3.44 -13.92 5.88
N ILE A 14 4.29 -12.94 5.71
CA ILE A 14 3.91 -11.53 5.69
C ILE A 14 4.19 -11.01 4.28
N PHE A 15 3.17 -10.43 3.66
CA PHE A 15 3.25 -9.86 2.32
C PHE A 15 3.01 -8.35 2.40
N ASP A 16 3.87 -7.61 1.73
CA ASP A 16 3.51 -6.26 1.30
C ASP A 16 2.47 -6.34 0.17
N LEU A 17 1.77 -5.25 -0.09
CA LEU A 17 0.66 -5.21 -1.03
C LEU A 17 1.02 -4.48 -2.33
N ASP A 18 1.24 -3.16 -2.20
CA ASP A 18 1.36 -2.27 -3.35
C ASP A 18 2.68 -2.51 -4.09
N ASN A 19 2.62 -2.69 -5.43
CA ASN A 19 3.75 -3.08 -6.28
C ASN A 19 4.43 -4.41 -5.88
N THR A 20 3.77 -5.21 -5.05
CA THR A 20 4.24 -6.54 -4.62
C THR A 20 3.31 -7.65 -5.08
N LEU A 21 2.01 -7.55 -4.82
CA LEU A 21 1.00 -8.54 -5.24
C LEU A 21 0.37 -8.21 -6.59
N TYR A 22 0.64 -7.05 -7.12
CA TYR A 22 0.33 -6.63 -8.48
C TYR A 22 1.51 -5.81 -9.03
N PRO A 23 1.72 -5.77 -10.36
CA PRO A 23 2.86 -5.09 -10.96
C PRO A 23 2.71 -3.56 -10.92
N GLU A 24 3.83 -2.86 -10.97
CA GLU A 24 3.88 -1.39 -11.03
C GLU A 24 3.21 -0.82 -12.30
N ASP A 25 3.16 -1.62 -13.37
CA ASP A 25 2.62 -1.22 -14.67
C ASP A 25 1.10 -0.98 -14.67
N ASP A 26 0.38 -1.45 -13.64
CA ASP A 26 -1.08 -1.25 -13.52
C ASP A 26 -1.48 0.19 -13.21
N ASN A 27 -0.52 1.12 -13.18
CA ASN A 27 -0.73 2.56 -12.98
C ASN A 27 -1.43 2.95 -11.66
N ILE A 28 -1.60 2.01 -10.74
CA ILE A 28 -2.28 2.22 -9.46
C ILE A 28 -1.43 3.13 -8.57
N PHE A 29 -0.16 2.78 -8.40
CA PHE A 29 0.74 3.56 -7.54
C PHE A 29 0.99 4.97 -8.07
N SER A 30 0.98 5.18 -9.38
CA SER A 30 1.10 6.52 -9.98
C SER A 30 -0.13 7.39 -9.68
N GLN A 31 -1.34 6.81 -9.63
CA GLN A 31 -2.54 7.52 -9.18
C GLN A 31 -2.40 7.95 -7.71
N VAL A 32 -1.98 7.04 -6.83
CA VAL A 32 -1.75 7.34 -5.40
C VAL A 32 -0.71 8.47 -5.27
N LYS A 33 0.43 8.37 -5.96
CA LYS A 33 1.47 9.40 -5.96
C LYS A 33 0.92 10.76 -6.37
N MET A 34 0.16 10.81 -7.46
CA MET A 34 -0.46 12.07 -7.92
C MET A 34 -1.47 12.63 -6.93
N LYS A 35 -2.26 11.78 -6.29
CA LYS A 35 -3.18 12.18 -5.22
C LYS A 35 -2.43 12.74 -4.01
N ILE A 36 -1.30 12.14 -3.60
CA ILE A 36 -0.45 12.68 -2.52
C ILE A 36 0.05 14.08 -2.88
N ILE A 37 0.58 14.28 -4.09
CA ILE A 37 1.07 15.58 -4.56
C ILE A 37 -0.05 16.62 -4.54
N LYS A 38 -1.24 16.27 -5.06
CA LYS A 38 -2.41 17.15 -5.07
C LYS A 38 -2.88 17.49 -3.65
N PHE A 39 -2.89 16.51 -2.74
CA PHE A 39 -3.24 16.75 -1.34
C PHE A 39 -2.30 17.76 -0.69
N ILE A 40 -0.98 17.59 -0.86
CA ILE A 40 0.05 18.50 -0.35
C ILE A 40 -0.12 19.89 -0.96
N SER A 41 -0.29 19.97 -2.29
CA SER A 41 -0.53 21.23 -3.01
C SER A 41 -1.71 22.01 -2.41
N LEU A 42 -2.84 21.34 -2.21
CA LEU A 42 -4.05 21.95 -1.65
C LEU A 42 -3.86 22.37 -0.19
N LYS A 43 -3.25 21.53 0.64
CA LYS A 43 -3.10 21.77 2.07
C LYS A 43 -2.06 22.83 2.41
N LEU A 44 -0.96 22.85 1.66
CA LEU A 44 0.17 23.75 1.90
C LEU A 44 0.16 24.97 0.95
N ARG A 45 -0.81 25.06 0.03
CA ARG A 45 -0.91 26.12 -0.98
C ARG A 45 0.34 26.24 -1.84
N LEU A 46 0.88 25.09 -2.25
CA LEU A 46 2.03 24.97 -3.13
C LEU A 46 1.57 24.64 -4.56
N ASP A 47 2.34 25.05 -5.56
CA ASP A 47 2.19 24.47 -6.91
C ASP A 47 2.60 22.98 -6.92
N LEU A 48 2.21 22.24 -7.96
CA LEU A 48 2.44 20.79 -8.01
C LEU A 48 3.91 20.39 -7.95
N LYS A 49 4.81 21.21 -8.52
CA LYS A 49 6.26 20.95 -8.50
C LYS A 49 6.82 21.07 -7.09
N ASN A 50 6.50 22.14 -6.39
CA ASN A 50 6.92 22.34 -5.01
C ASN A 50 6.24 21.36 -4.06
N ALA A 51 5.00 20.95 -4.33
CA ALA A 51 4.31 19.90 -3.59
C ALA A 51 5.00 18.53 -3.73
N ASP A 52 5.50 18.19 -4.94
CA ASP A 52 6.27 16.94 -5.11
C ASP A 52 7.64 16.99 -4.43
N LEU A 53 8.32 18.13 -4.47
CA LEU A 53 9.57 18.32 -3.72
C LEU A 53 9.33 18.13 -2.20
N GLU A 54 8.24 18.70 -1.68
CA GLU A 54 7.88 18.56 -0.27
C GLU A 54 7.50 17.11 0.07
N ARG A 55 6.74 16.43 -0.80
CA ARG A 55 6.46 15.00 -0.66
C ARG A 55 7.74 14.17 -0.52
N GLN A 56 8.72 14.42 -1.40
CA GLN A 56 10.01 13.72 -1.38
C GLN A 56 10.80 14.04 -0.10
N ARG A 57 10.83 15.29 0.32
CA ARG A 57 11.48 15.73 1.57
C ARG A 57 10.90 14.97 2.77
N LEU A 58 9.57 14.98 2.90
CA LEU A 58 8.87 14.30 3.98
C LEU A 58 9.12 12.79 3.96
N TYR A 59 9.08 12.17 2.79
CA TYR A 59 9.38 10.75 2.64
C TYR A 59 10.81 10.42 3.11
N ASN A 60 11.79 11.21 2.69
CA ASN A 60 13.20 10.97 3.05
C ASN A 60 13.48 11.15 4.55
N LEU A 61 12.79 12.10 5.20
CA LEU A 61 13.01 12.38 6.63
C LEU A 61 12.22 11.44 7.55
N TYR A 62 11.04 11.02 7.15
CA TYR A 62 10.08 10.32 8.03
C TYR A 62 9.74 8.90 7.59
N GLY A 63 10.27 8.44 6.45
CA GLY A 63 9.98 7.12 5.86
C GLY A 63 8.67 7.06 5.07
N THR A 64 7.66 7.88 5.41
CA THR A 64 6.43 8.07 4.62
C THR A 64 6.03 9.54 4.59
N SER A 65 5.39 9.96 3.48
CA SER A 65 4.85 11.33 3.37
C SER A 65 3.77 11.60 4.42
N LEU A 66 2.95 10.59 4.75
CA LEU A 66 1.91 10.71 5.78
C LEU A 66 2.51 11.03 7.15
N ARG A 67 3.53 10.30 7.58
CA ARG A 67 4.19 10.53 8.87
C ARG A 67 4.77 11.94 8.97
N GLY A 68 5.41 12.41 7.88
CA GLY A 68 5.90 13.78 7.81
C GLY A 68 4.78 14.83 7.91
N LEU A 69 3.68 14.63 7.16
CA LEU A 69 2.51 15.50 7.20
C LEU A 69 1.85 15.57 8.58
N MET A 70 1.76 14.43 9.27
CA MET A 70 1.26 14.39 10.65
C MET A 70 2.17 15.15 11.62
N THR A 71 3.47 14.95 11.48
CA THR A 71 4.48 15.53 12.40
C THR A 71 4.59 17.03 12.25
N GLU A 72 4.81 17.50 11.01
CA GLU A 72 5.09 18.91 10.75
C GLU A 72 3.82 19.76 10.57
N TYR A 73 2.81 19.22 9.90
CA TYR A 73 1.61 19.97 9.48
C TYR A 73 0.33 19.58 10.23
N LYS A 74 0.42 18.66 11.20
CA LYS A 74 -0.72 18.22 12.01
C LYS A 74 -1.91 17.71 11.17
N ILE A 75 -1.61 17.11 10.05
CA ILE A 75 -2.65 16.54 9.17
C ILE A 75 -3.32 15.34 9.86
N ILE A 76 -4.63 15.29 9.76
CA ILE A 76 -5.44 14.16 10.25
C ILE A 76 -5.26 13.00 9.27
N PRO A 77 -4.70 11.83 9.72
CA PRO A 77 -4.30 10.76 8.83
C PRO A 77 -5.46 10.18 8.00
N ASN A 78 -6.64 9.96 8.60
CA ASN A 78 -7.77 9.38 7.88
C ASN A 78 -8.21 10.25 6.69
N LYS A 79 -8.21 11.58 6.84
CA LYS A 79 -8.53 12.50 5.74
C LYS A 79 -7.53 12.42 4.58
N PHE A 80 -6.27 12.17 4.91
CA PHE A 80 -5.25 11.95 3.90
C PHE A 80 -5.45 10.59 3.21
N LEU A 81 -5.61 9.51 3.97
CA LEU A 81 -5.78 8.16 3.45
C LEU A 81 -7.03 8.03 2.57
N ASP A 82 -8.16 8.58 3.01
CA ASP A 82 -9.40 8.60 2.21
C ASP A 82 -9.20 9.31 0.88
N TYR A 83 -8.47 10.44 0.87
CA TYR A 83 -8.23 11.20 -0.35
C TYR A 83 -7.27 10.51 -1.30
N VAL A 84 -6.16 9.94 -0.80
CA VAL A 84 -5.11 9.39 -1.67
C VAL A 84 -5.48 8.02 -2.23
N HIS A 85 -6.36 7.27 -1.56
CA HIS A 85 -6.84 5.96 -2.00
C HIS A 85 -8.20 5.99 -2.72
N ASP A 86 -8.75 7.19 -2.96
CA ASP A 86 -9.87 7.39 -3.88
C ASP A 86 -9.36 7.36 -5.33
N ILE A 87 -9.06 6.16 -5.83
CA ILE A 87 -8.42 5.89 -7.11
C ILE A 87 -9.20 4.83 -7.90
N ASP A 88 -8.95 4.77 -9.20
CA ASP A 88 -9.51 3.74 -10.07
C ASP A 88 -8.67 2.46 -10.01
N LEU A 89 -9.28 1.38 -9.57
CA LEU A 89 -8.68 0.05 -9.49
C LEU A 89 -9.01 -0.85 -10.69
N SER A 90 -9.72 -0.35 -11.70
CA SER A 90 -10.21 -1.15 -12.83
C SER A 90 -9.08 -1.77 -13.67
N ALA A 91 -7.87 -1.21 -13.61
CA ALA A 91 -6.69 -1.77 -14.26
C ALA A 91 -6.23 -3.09 -13.60
N ILE A 92 -6.54 -3.30 -12.32
CA ILE A 92 -6.21 -4.54 -11.64
C ILE A 92 -7.16 -5.65 -12.11
N ILE A 93 -6.60 -6.69 -12.69
CA ILE A 93 -7.34 -7.89 -13.10
C ILE A 93 -7.13 -9.03 -12.13
N LYS A 94 -8.11 -9.94 -12.06
CA LYS A 94 -7.99 -11.15 -11.23
C LYS A 94 -6.76 -11.95 -11.63
N ASN A 95 -5.96 -12.35 -10.64
CA ASN A 95 -4.75 -13.12 -10.85
C ASN A 95 -4.94 -14.58 -10.35
N LEU A 96 -5.44 -15.44 -11.24
CA LEU A 96 -5.73 -16.84 -10.89
C LEU A 96 -4.46 -17.63 -10.54
N ASP A 97 -3.35 -17.36 -11.22
CA ASP A 97 -2.08 -18.06 -10.96
C ASP A 97 -1.52 -17.68 -9.58
N LEU A 98 -1.58 -16.40 -9.23
CA LEU A 98 -1.22 -15.93 -7.88
C LEU A 98 -2.13 -16.55 -6.82
N ASN A 99 -3.43 -16.62 -7.08
CA ASN A 99 -4.38 -17.24 -6.16
C ASN A 99 -4.02 -18.70 -5.89
N VAL A 100 -3.77 -19.49 -6.96
CA VAL A 100 -3.36 -20.89 -6.86
C VAL A 100 -2.02 -21.02 -6.12
N ALA A 101 -1.05 -20.14 -6.40
CA ALA A 101 0.24 -20.15 -5.72
C ALA A 101 0.09 -19.89 -4.21
N LEU A 102 -0.72 -18.90 -3.84
CA LEU A 102 -1.00 -18.57 -2.43
C LEU A 102 -1.71 -19.73 -1.70
N GLN A 103 -2.63 -20.43 -2.36
CA GLN A 103 -3.33 -21.61 -1.78
C GLN A 103 -2.36 -22.78 -1.54
N LYS A 104 -1.38 -22.99 -2.42
CA LYS A 104 -0.36 -24.04 -2.25
C LYS A 104 0.68 -23.70 -1.18
N LEU A 105 0.85 -22.43 -0.84
CA LEU A 105 1.80 -21.99 0.18
C LEU A 105 1.28 -22.36 1.56
N LYS A 106 1.97 -23.27 2.25
CA LYS A 106 1.59 -23.72 3.61
C LYS A 106 1.83 -22.59 4.63
N GLY A 107 1.02 -22.55 5.67
CA GLY A 107 1.09 -21.57 6.74
C GLY A 107 0.11 -20.42 6.58
N GLU A 108 -0.06 -19.64 7.64
CA GLU A 108 -0.94 -18.48 7.67
C GLU A 108 -0.33 -17.30 6.89
N LYS A 109 -1.17 -16.53 6.23
CA LYS A 109 -0.74 -15.40 5.41
C LYS A 109 -1.36 -14.11 5.92
N TYR A 110 -0.55 -13.06 5.94
CA TYR A 110 -0.90 -11.74 6.46
C TYR A 110 -0.48 -10.67 5.45
N ILE A 111 -1.29 -9.63 5.33
CA ILE A 111 -0.89 -8.40 4.63
C ILE A 111 -0.32 -7.43 5.64
N PHE A 112 0.77 -6.77 5.30
CA PHE A 112 1.35 -5.65 6.03
C PHE A 112 1.64 -4.52 5.05
N THR A 113 0.90 -3.41 5.16
CA THR A 113 0.95 -2.34 4.16
C THR A 113 0.94 -0.95 4.78
N ASN A 114 1.60 0.00 4.11
CA ASN A 114 1.48 1.44 4.39
C ASN A 114 0.20 2.07 3.83
N GLY A 115 -0.60 1.30 3.08
CA GLY A 115 -1.93 1.72 2.63
C GLY A 115 -2.98 1.65 3.73
N SER A 116 -4.15 2.25 3.47
CA SER A 116 -5.30 2.10 4.37
C SER A 116 -5.90 0.69 4.30
N PHE A 117 -6.60 0.30 5.37
CA PHE A 117 -7.30 -1.00 5.41
C PHE A 117 -8.27 -1.14 4.23
N LYS A 118 -9.06 -0.11 3.97
CA LYS A 118 -10.03 -0.09 2.88
C LYS A 118 -9.37 -0.23 1.51
N HIS A 119 -8.23 0.46 1.28
CA HIS A 119 -7.46 0.31 0.05
C HIS A 119 -6.99 -1.13 -0.12
N ALA A 120 -6.35 -1.69 0.90
CA ALA A 120 -5.85 -3.06 0.87
C ALA A 120 -6.97 -4.07 0.60
N GLU A 121 -8.11 -3.93 1.27
CA GLU A 121 -9.28 -4.78 1.06
C GLU A 121 -9.79 -4.71 -0.39
N ASN A 122 -9.90 -3.50 -0.94
CA ASN A 122 -10.36 -3.29 -2.32
C ASN A 122 -9.40 -3.92 -3.35
N VAL A 123 -8.09 -3.73 -3.18
CA VAL A 123 -7.07 -4.32 -4.06
C VAL A 123 -7.10 -5.85 -4.00
N LEU A 124 -7.16 -6.44 -2.81
CA LEU A 124 -7.21 -7.89 -2.62
C LEU A 124 -8.49 -8.51 -3.22
N ASN A 125 -9.62 -7.83 -3.10
CA ASN A 125 -10.88 -8.23 -3.72
C ASN A 125 -10.79 -8.17 -5.24
N GLN A 126 -10.20 -7.10 -5.80
CA GLN A 126 -10.03 -6.93 -7.24
C GLN A 126 -9.12 -8.00 -7.83
N LEU A 127 -8.02 -8.33 -7.14
CA LEU A 127 -7.12 -9.44 -7.49
C LEU A 127 -7.77 -10.84 -7.33
N GLY A 128 -8.85 -10.95 -6.54
CA GLY A 128 -9.50 -12.22 -6.25
C GLY A 128 -8.71 -13.14 -5.30
N ILE A 129 -7.91 -12.56 -4.41
CA ILE A 129 -7.00 -13.31 -3.52
C ILE A 129 -7.24 -13.05 -2.02
N LYS A 130 -8.25 -12.24 -1.66
CA LYS A 130 -8.50 -11.82 -0.27
C LYS A 130 -8.60 -13.00 0.70
N ASP A 131 -9.29 -14.06 0.29
CA ASP A 131 -9.57 -15.22 1.15
C ASP A 131 -8.32 -16.05 1.51
N ASN A 132 -7.18 -15.77 0.86
CA ASN A 132 -5.91 -16.41 1.23
C ASN A 132 -5.26 -15.81 2.47
N PHE A 133 -5.70 -14.63 2.92
CA PHE A 133 -5.08 -13.88 4.01
C PHE A 133 -5.93 -13.92 5.27
N LYS A 134 -5.29 -14.21 6.41
CA LYS A 134 -5.92 -14.27 7.72
C LYS A 134 -6.29 -12.88 8.25
N SER A 135 -5.42 -11.90 8.03
CA SER A 135 -5.70 -10.50 8.37
C SER A 135 -4.87 -9.52 7.54
N ILE A 136 -5.32 -8.26 7.56
CA ILE A 136 -4.66 -7.10 6.97
C ILE A 136 -4.18 -6.21 8.12
N HIS A 137 -2.87 -5.95 8.15
CA HIS A 137 -2.23 -4.98 9.02
C HIS A 137 -1.90 -3.75 8.19
N SER A 138 -2.75 -2.75 8.27
CA SER A 138 -2.62 -1.47 7.58
C SER A 138 -1.87 -0.45 8.44
N ILE A 139 -1.49 0.67 7.85
CA ILE A 139 -0.90 1.78 8.60
C ILE A 139 -1.78 2.25 9.76
N GLU A 140 -3.11 2.14 9.63
CA GLU A 140 -4.09 2.49 10.67
C GLU A 140 -4.00 1.55 11.87
N THR A 141 -3.91 0.23 11.61
CA THR A 141 -3.80 -0.78 12.69
C THR A 141 -2.43 -0.72 13.39
N CYS A 142 -1.44 -0.12 12.76
CA CYS A 142 -0.11 0.13 13.32
C CYS A 142 0.02 1.54 13.94
N ASN A 143 -1.08 2.24 14.21
CA ASN A 143 -1.10 3.59 14.79
C ASN A 143 -0.26 4.62 14.00
N TYR A 144 -0.17 4.47 12.68
CA TYR A 144 0.54 5.36 11.75
C TYR A 144 2.06 5.47 12.00
N ILE A 145 2.66 4.43 12.56
CA ILE A 145 4.10 4.36 12.92
C ILE A 145 4.92 3.75 11.79
#